data_57e4b7d93c7d9980c8a99157f6af7e6b
#
_entry.id   57e4b7d93c7d9980c8a99157f6af7e6b
#
_cell.length_a   1.000
_cell.length_b   1.000
_cell.length_c   1.000
_cell.angle_alpha   90.00
_cell.angle_beta   90.00
_cell.angle_gamma   90.00
#
_symmetry.space_group_name_H-M   'P 1'
#
loop_
_entity.id
_entity.type
_entity.pdbx_description
1 polymer ?
#
loop_
_entity_poly.entity_id
_entity_poly.type
_entity_poly.pdbx_seq_one_letter_code
_entity_poly.pdbx_strand_id
1 'polypeptide(L)'
;MRKQDVGIWKDIAYILAGTFLMSLGVNLAFDPMGLVCGGVTGLAIVVKYLTGLIWEGGIPVWLSNLLFNGPLFAVALIKKGKKYIAKTMFATVMLSVWIYLLPIYQLFDDYLLATLFGGVMTGAGIGMVLARMATTGGTDLLSALIHEKIKHFTIPQLLAVTDGAIVVLGAVVFGIENAMYAICVVYICAKISDGMLEGLKFAKMAHIISDKAEEIAEIILTDVDRGATGVKVQGMYSKEEKKMLICVVTKKEMVELIDIVHKIDPAAFVIVNDVHEVRGEGFIEFTQ
;
A
#
# COMPACT_ATOMS: atom_id res chain seq x y z
N MET A 1 -15.26 24.37 14.08
CA MET A 1 -14.00 23.66 13.76
C MET A 1 -13.76 23.81 12.26
N ARG A 2 -12.62 24.37 11.86
CA ARG A 2 -12.28 24.58 10.44
C ARG A 2 -12.07 23.23 9.74
N LYS A 3 -12.42 23.11 8.45
CA LYS A 3 -12.19 21.89 7.62
C LYS A 3 -10.74 21.33 7.72
N GLN A 4 -9.76 22.19 8.00
CA GLN A 4 -8.36 21.81 8.24
C GLN A 4 -8.17 21.00 9.53
N ASP A 5 -8.89 21.30 10.61
CA ASP A 5 -8.72 20.61 11.89
C ASP A 5 -9.25 19.18 11.84
N VAL A 6 -10.34 18.95 11.12
CA VAL A 6 -10.90 17.60 10.89
C VAL A 6 -9.95 16.72 10.09
N GLY A 7 -9.15 17.30 9.20
CA GLY A 7 -8.11 16.58 8.44
C GLY A 7 -6.96 16.09 9.32
N ILE A 8 -6.47 16.93 10.23
CA ILE A 8 -5.34 16.61 11.10
C ILE A 8 -5.70 15.49 12.09
N TRP A 9 -6.88 15.54 12.70
CA TRP A 9 -7.34 14.49 13.62
C TRP A 9 -7.50 13.13 12.93
N LYS A 10 -7.98 13.12 11.69
CA LYS A 10 -8.04 11.92 10.87
C LYS A 10 -6.64 11.37 10.58
N ASP A 11 -5.69 12.23 10.22
CA ASP A 11 -4.31 11.82 9.96
C ASP A 11 -3.68 11.18 11.21
N ILE A 12 -3.85 11.82 12.36
CA ILE A 12 -3.35 11.30 13.64
C ILE A 12 -3.98 9.94 13.96
N ALA A 13 -5.29 9.80 13.84
CA ALA A 13 -5.99 8.55 14.13
C ALA A 13 -5.52 7.39 13.22
N TYR A 14 -5.35 7.65 11.91
CA TYR A 14 -4.85 6.65 10.97
C TYR A 14 -3.39 6.26 11.25
N ILE A 15 -2.54 7.23 11.58
CA ILE A 15 -1.14 6.97 11.93
C ILE A 15 -1.05 6.15 13.23
N LEU A 16 -1.85 6.51 14.25
CA LEU A 16 -1.89 5.76 15.51
C LEU A 16 -2.37 4.32 15.30
N ALA A 17 -3.47 4.13 14.59
CA ALA A 17 -4.01 2.80 14.31
C ALA A 17 -3.06 1.97 13.42
N GLY A 18 -2.44 2.59 12.40
CA GLY A 18 -1.49 1.93 11.52
C GLY A 18 -0.22 1.49 12.27
N THR A 19 0.38 2.38 13.06
CA THR A 19 1.57 2.05 13.86
C THR A 19 1.27 1.03 14.96
N PHE A 20 0.06 1.03 15.51
CA PHE A 20 -0.40 0.01 16.45
C PHE A 20 -0.49 -1.38 15.78
N LEU A 21 -1.10 -1.49 14.61
CA LEU A 21 -1.15 -2.74 13.85
C LEU A 21 0.25 -3.25 13.49
N MET A 22 1.14 -2.37 13.06
CA MET A 22 2.53 -2.74 12.79
C MET A 22 3.21 -3.31 14.03
N SER A 23 3.05 -2.67 15.20
CA SER A 23 3.67 -3.12 16.43
C SER A 23 3.14 -4.46 16.92
N LEU A 24 1.86 -4.77 16.67
CA LEU A 24 1.30 -6.11 16.93
C LEU A 24 1.99 -7.17 16.06
N GLY A 25 2.17 -6.89 14.76
CA GLY A 25 2.90 -7.78 13.86
C GLY A 25 4.34 -8.03 14.33
N VAL A 26 5.02 -6.97 14.77
CA VAL A 26 6.39 -7.08 15.28
C VAL A 26 6.45 -7.88 16.58
N ASN A 27 5.68 -7.51 17.60
CA ASN A 27 5.82 -8.07 18.95
C ASN A 27 5.19 -9.47 19.10
N LEU A 28 4.18 -9.81 18.30
CA LEU A 28 3.47 -11.09 18.40
C LEU A 28 3.95 -12.14 17.37
N ALA A 29 4.57 -11.68 16.26
CA ALA A 29 4.96 -12.59 15.19
C ALA A 29 6.46 -12.50 14.86
N PHE A 30 6.99 -11.32 14.56
CA PHE A 30 8.33 -11.22 13.96
C PHE A 30 9.45 -11.32 14.99
N ASP A 31 9.40 -10.52 16.06
CA ASP A 31 10.46 -10.49 17.08
C ASP A 31 10.60 -11.84 17.82
N PRO A 32 9.51 -12.49 18.31
CA PRO A 32 9.63 -13.78 18.97
C PRO A 32 10.15 -14.91 18.08
N MET A 33 9.83 -14.87 16.79
CA MET A 33 10.22 -15.90 15.82
C MET A 33 11.55 -15.59 15.11
N GLY A 34 12.19 -14.46 15.38
CA GLY A 34 13.38 -14.01 14.65
C GLY A 34 13.14 -13.76 13.17
N LEU A 35 11.89 -13.42 12.78
CA LEU A 35 11.52 -13.12 11.40
C LEU A 35 11.93 -11.69 11.03
N VAL A 36 12.79 -11.57 10.03
CA VAL A 36 13.26 -10.26 9.53
C VAL A 36 12.26 -9.73 8.50
N CYS A 37 11.42 -8.79 8.91
CA CYS A 37 10.35 -8.25 8.06
C CYS A 37 10.80 -7.21 7.01
N GLY A 38 12.10 -7.07 6.75
CA GLY A 38 12.65 -5.97 5.95
C GLY A 38 12.67 -4.65 6.74
N GLY A 39 13.12 -3.59 6.11
CA GLY A 39 13.15 -2.27 6.71
C GLY A 39 14.05 -2.14 7.94
N VAL A 40 14.06 -0.95 8.53
CA VAL A 40 14.82 -0.68 9.77
C VAL A 40 14.31 -1.54 10.94
N THR A 41 13.04 -1.89 10.98
CA THR A 41 12.50 -2.78 12.03
C THR A 41 13.09 -4.19 11.92
N GLY A 42 13.23 -4.73 10.70
CA GLY A 42 13.92 -6.01 10.48
C GLY A 42 15.39 -5.96 10.89
N LEU A 43 16.09 -4.87 10.55
CA LEU A 43 17.46 -4.64 11.01
C LEU A 43 17.54 -4.56 12.55
N ALA A 44 16.56 -3.94 13.20
CA ALA A 44 16.48 -3.83 14.66
C ALA A 44 16.31 -5.22 15.33
N ILE A 45 15.56 -6.15 14.72
CA ILE A 45 15.43 -7.55 15.20
C ILE A 45 16.79 -8.24 15.11
N VAL A 46 17.51 -8.09 13.99
CA VAL A 46 18.87 -8.63 13.83
C VAL A 46 19.82 -8.09 14.91
N VAL A 47 19.79 -6.76 15.14
CA VAL A 47 20.64 -6.12 16.16
C VAL A 47 20.26 -6.59 17.56
N LYS A 48 18.99 -6.74 17.89
CA LYS A 48 18.54 -7.27 19.18
C LYS A 48 19.11 -8.68 19.41
N TYR A 49 19.02 -9.55 18.42
CA TYR A 49 19.54 -10.91 18.52
C TYR A 49 21.05 -10.94 18.71
N LEU A 50 21.81 -10.23 17.86
CA LEU A 50 23.29 -10.21 17.93
C LEU A 50 23.78 -9.61 19.26
N THR A 51 23.15 -8.54 19.73
CA THR A 51 23.51 -7.94 21.02
C THR A 51 23.05 -8.79 22.21
N GLY A 52 21.99 -9.60 22.04
CA GLY A 52 21.51 -10.57 23.00
C GLY A 52 22.51 -11.71 23.28
N LEU A 53 23.43 -12.00 22.34
CA LEU A 53 24.53 -12.93 22.53
C LEU A 53 25.60 -12.40 23.52
N ILE A 54 25.68 -11.09 23.69
CA ILE A 54 26.69 -10.43 24.53
C ILE A 54 26.04 -9.91 25.83
N TRP A 55 24.78 -9.51 25.76
CA TRP A 55 24.09 -8.79 26.82
C TRP A 55 22.68 -9.35 26.98
N GLU A 56 22.31 -9.77 28.15
CA GLU A 56 21.01 -10.37 28.44
C GLU A 56 19.84 -9.46 27.97
N GLY A 57 19.03 -9.99 27.06
CA GLY A 57 17.92 -9.25 26.44
C GLY A 57 18.27 -8.41 25.20
N GLY A 58 19.55 -8.14 24.90
CA GLY A 58 19.99 -7.36 23.75
C GLY A 58 19.43 -5.92 23.70
N ILE A 59 19.76 -5.18 22.65
CA ILE A 59 19.21 -3.85 22.43
C ILE A 59 17.77 -3.98 21.96
N PRO A 60 16.77 -3.39 22.67
CA PRO A 60 15.37 -3.53 22.30
C PRO A 60 15.07 -2.98 20.89
N VAL A 61 14.12 -3.62 20.20
CA VAL A 61 13.72 -3.24 18.82
C VAL A 61 13.28 -1.78 18.74
N TRP A 62 12.50 -1.29 19.72
CA TRP A 62 12.03 0.09 19.74
C TRP A 62 13.18 1.10 19.81
N LEU A 63 14.24 0.81 20.58
CA LEU A 63 15.39 1.69 20.72
C LEU A 63 16.24 1.70 19.46
N SER A 64 16.51 0.52 18.89
CA SER A 64 17.23 0.38 17.62
C SER A 64 16.50 1.12 16.50
N ASN A 65 15.16 1.01 16.46
CA ASN A 65 14.35 1.72 15.48
C ASN A 65 14.50 3.25 15.58
N LEU A 66 14.50 3.80 16.77
CA LEU A 66 14.73 5.25 16.98
C LEU A 66 16.16 5.67 16.61
N LEU A 67 17.16 4.88 17.01
CA LEU A 67 18.56 5.17 16.75
C LEU A 67 18.89 5.18 15.25
N PHE A 68 18.40 4.22 14.48
CA PHE A 68 18.63 4.17 13.04
C PHE A 68 17.88 5.26 12.29
N ASN A 69 16.69 5.61 12.75
CA ASN A 69 15.89 6.67 12.12
C ASN A 69 16.41 8.08 12.44
N GLY A 70 17.10 8.30 13.58
CA GLY A 70 17.62 9.61 13.99
C GLY A 70 18.46 10.29 12.90
N PRO A 71 19.55 9.65 12.40
CA PRO A 71 20.37 10.20 11.33
C PRO A 71 19.59 10.43 10.02
N LEU A 72 18.65 9.52 9.68
CA LEU A 72 17.82 9.66 8.48
C LEU A 72 16.94 10.89 8.56
N PHE A 73 16.34 11.17 9.72
CA PHE A 73 15.55 12.37 9.93
C PHE A 73 16.38 13.64 9.87
N ALA A 74 17.59 13.65 10.40
CA ALA A 74 18.47 14.80 10.31
C ALA A 74 18.76 15.17 8.85
N VAL A 75 19.03 14.19 7.99
CA VAL A 75 19.24 14.40 6.56
C VAL A 75 17.95 14.80 5.84
N ALA A 76 16.84 14.16 6.18
CA ALA A 76 15.55 14.39 5.54
C ALA A 76 14.98 15.79 5.86
N LEU A 77 15.23 16.33 7.07
CA LEU A 77 14.83 17.70 7.46
C LEU A 77 15.39 18.77 6.53
N ILE A 78 16.59 18.55 6.00
CA ILE A 78 17.25 19.48 5.10
C ILE A 78 16.63 19.42 3.68
N LYS A 79 16.07 18.25 3.28
CA LYS A 79 15.69 17.98 1.89
C LYS A 79 14.19 17.95 1.62
N LYS A 80 13.37 17.41 2.53
CA LYS A 80 11.95 17.01 2.31
C LYS A 80 10.95 17.91 3.03
N GLY A 81 10.97 19.08 3.23
CA GLY A 81 9.92 19.94 3.81
C GLY A 81 9.38 19.50 5.19
N LYS A 82 9.21 20.48 6.08
CA LYS A 82 8.89 20.28 7.50
C LYS A 82 7.61 19.49 7.77
N LYS A 83 6.57 19.64 6.93
CA LYS A 83 5.26 19.01 7.16
C LYS A 83 5.29 17.49 6.94
N TYR A 84 5.99 17.02 5.90
CA TYR A 84 6.18 15.59 5.61
C TYR A 84 6.96 14.91 6.72
N ILE A 85 8.06 15.54 7.13
CA ILE A 85 8.95 14.99 8.15
C ILE A 85 8.29 14.95 9.52
N ALA A 86 7.50 15.96 9.89
CA ALA A 86 6.79 15.97 11.16
C ALA A 86 5.82 14.77 11.29
N LYS A 87 5.07 14.44 10.23
CA LYS A 87 4.19 13.26 10.22
C LYS A 87 4.97 11.95 10.28
N THR A 88 6.08 11.86 9.54
CA THR A 88 6.94 10.67 9.51
C THR A 88 7.63 10.48 10.87
N MET A 89 8.16 11.53 11.48
CA MET A 89 8.71 11.47 12.84
C MET A 89 7.66 11.03 13.85
N PHE A 90 6.47 11.59 13.79
CA PHE A 90 5.36 11.20 14.67
C PHE A 90 5.03 9.71 14.51
N ALA A 91 4.92 9.22 13.27
CA ALA A 91 4.65 7.80 13.00
C ALA A 91 5.76 6.89 13.53
N THR A 92 7.04 7.25 13.33
CA THR A 92 8.20 6.47 13.82
C THR A 92 8.25 6.42 15.34
N VAL A 93 8.04 7.57 16.00
CA VAL A 93 8.00 7.64 17.46
C VAL A 93 6.84 6.81 18.01
N MET A 94 5.65 6.94 17.41
CA MET A 94 4.47 6.17 17.85
C MET A 94 4.65 4.67 17.64
N LEU A 95 5.25 4.24 16.51
CA LEU A 95 5.60 2.83 16.29
C LEU A 95 6.53 2.33 17.41
N SER A 96 7.58 3.08 17.72
CA SER A 96 8.53 2.70 18.78
C SER A 96 7.87 2.67 20.16
N VAL A 97 6.97 3.62 20.45
CA VAL A 97 6.18 3.64 21.70
C VAL A 97 5.29 2.40 21.79
N TRP A 98 4.59 2.02 20.71
CA TRP A 98 3.75 0.82 20.70
C TRP A 98 4.58 -0.46 20.86
N ILE A 99 5.73 -0.57 20.17
CA ILE A 99 6.64 -1.73 20.33
C ILE A 99 7.14 -1.83 21.79
N TYR A 100 7.37 -0.70 22.45
CA TYR A 100 7.77 -0.69 23.87
C TYR A 100 6.63 -1.06 24.82
N LEU A 101 5.43 -0.55 24.60
CA LEU A 101 4.28 -0.73 25.49
C LEU A 101 3.62 -2.11 25.37
N LEU A 102 3.62 -2.69 24.18
CA LEU A 102 3.02 -4.00 23.95
C LEU A 102 3.96 -5.11 24.42
N PRO A 103 3.43 -6.15 25.08
CA PRO A 103 4.24 -7.29 25.47
C PRO A 103 4.77 -8.03 24.23
N ILE A 104 6.01 -8.50 24.32
CA ILE A 104 6.57 -9.45 23.36
C ILE A 104 6.06 -10.81 23.76
N TYR A 105 5.24 -11.40 22.91
CA TYR A 105 4.63 -12.69 23.16
C TYR A 105 4.57 -13.50 21.87
N GLN A 106 5.10 -14.72 21.91
CA GLN A 106 5.02 -15.64 20.78
C GLN A 106 3.59 -16.16 20.67
N LEU A 107 2.81 -15.56 19.76
CA LEU A 107 1.42 -15.95 19.53
C LEU A 107 1.33 -17.16 18.60
N PHE A 108 2.32 -17.36 17.75
CA PHE A 108 2.34 -18.40 16.72
C PHE A 108 3.54 -19.33 16.94
N ASP A 109 3.30 -20.63 16.90
CA ASP A 109 4.36 -21.65 16.94
C ASP A 109 4.85 -22.01 15.54
N ASP A 110 4.07 -21.66 14.52
CA ASP A 110 4.33 -21.96 13.11
C ASP A 110 4.81 -20.70 12.37
N TYR A 111 5.94 -20.82 11.65
CA TYR A 111 6.53 -19.74 10.87
C TYR A 111 5.59 -19.25 9.75
N LEU A 112 4.81 -20.15 9.14
CA LEU A 112 3.87 -19.77 8.07
C LEU A 112 2.75 -18.89 8.62
N LEU A 113 2.17 -19.26 9.78
CA LEU A 113 1.14 -18.46 10.44
C LEU A 113 1.68 -17.11 10.88
N ALA A 114 2.87 -17.06 11.49
CA ALA A 114 3.55 -15.82 11.87
C ALA A 114 3.80 -14.91 10.65
N THR A 115 4.24 -15.48 9.52
CA THR A 115 4.46 -14.79 8.25
C THR A 115 3.17 -14.19 7.70
N LEU A 116 2.08 -14.97 7.64
CA LEU A 116 0.80 -14.54 7.09
C LEU A 116 0.17 -13.44 7.95
N PHE A 117 -0.06 -13.71 9.22
CA PHE A 117 -0.74 -12.76 10.12
C PHE A 117 0.13 -11.54 10.42
N GLY A 118 1.41 -11.73 10.70
CA GLY A 118 2.35 -10.63 10.90
C GLY A 118 2.49 -9.76 9.66
N GLY A 119 2.58 -10.38 8.48
CA GLY A 119 2.63 -9.68 7.19
C GLY A 119 1.37 -8.89 6.88
N VAL A 120 0.19 -9.45 7.11
CA VAL A 120 -1.09 -8.75 6.93
C VAL A 120 -1.24 -7.58 7.90
N MET A 121 -0.98 -7.77 9.19
CA MET A 121 -1.06 -6.71 10.20
C MET A 121 -0.10 -5.57 9.89
N THR A 122 1.16 -5.91 9.60
CA THR A 122 2.20 -4.91 9.32
C THR A 122 1.92 -4.20 7.99
N GLY A 123 1.55 -4.94 6.94
CA GLY A 123 1.21 -4.37 5.64
C GLY A 123 -0.01 -3.44 5.71
N ALA A 124 -1.06 -3.82 6.46
CA ALA A 124 -2.21 -2.95 6.71
C ALA A 124 -1.79 -1.69 7.47
N GLY A 125 -0.96 -1.82 8.50
CA GLY A 125 -0.42 -0.69 9.24
C GLY A 125 0.39 0.27 8.37
N ILE A 126 1.28 -0.25 7.52
CA ILE A 126 2.05 0.53 6.54
C ILE A 126 1.10 1.27 5.59
N GLY A 127 0.12 0.58 5.00
CA GLY A 127 -0.86 1.17 4.09
C GLY A 127 -1.65 2.31 4.74
N MET A 128 -2.06 2.18 6.00
CA MET A 128 -2.75 3.24 6.75
C MET A 128 -1.87 4.48 6.94
N VAL A 129 -0.60 4.31 7.27
CA VAL A 129 0.36 5.41 7.45
C VAL A 129 0.64 6.11 6.13
N LEU A 130 0.93 5.35 5.07
CA LEU A 130 1.21 5.87 3.73
C LEU A 130 0.01 6.61 3.13
N ALA A 131 -1.22 6.15 3.38
CA ALA A 131 -2.45 6.83 2.95
C ALA A 131 -2.58 8.26 3.51
N ARG A 132 -1.81 8.61 4.54
CA ARG A 132 -1.73 9.96 5.14
C ARG A 132 -0.46 10.73 4.76
N MET A 133 0.21 10.31 3.68
CA MET A 133 1.43 10.93 3.19
C MET A 133 2.51 10.98 4.29
N ALA A 134 2.65 9.90 5.03
CA ALA A 134 3.67 9.69 6.05
C ALA A 134 4.30 8.31 5.85
N THR A 135 5.50 8.09 6.40
CA THR A 135 6.13 6.77 6.50
C THR A 135 6.54 6.52 7.95
N THR A 136 6.93 5.31 8.28
CA THR A 136 7.54 5.01 9.59
C THR A 136 9.05 5.23 9.60
N GLY A 137 9.56 6.02 8.65
CA GLY A 137 11.01 6.21 8.46
C GLY A 137 11.62 5.00 7.76
N GLY A 138 12.78 4.56 8.25
CA GLY A 138 13.41 3.33 7.79
C GLY A 138 13.93 3.39 6.36
N THR A 139 13.89 2.21 5.72
CA THR A 139 14.35 2.02 4.34
C THR A 139 13.52 2.81 3.33
N ASP A 140 12.24 3.07 3.61
CA ASP A 140 11.39 3.94 2.79
C ASP A 140 11.99 5.35 2.67
N LEU A 141 12.33 5.94 3.82
CA LEU A 141 12.92 7.26 3.88
C LEU A 141 14.33 7.26 3.29
N LEU A 142 15.12 6.21 3.57
CA LEU A 142 16.45 6.02 3.00
C LEU A 142 16.39 5.94 1.49
N SER A 143 15.51 5.11 0.92
CA SER A 143 15.32 4.97 -0.52
C SER A 143 14.89 6.28 -1.18
N ALA A 144 13.99 7.02 -0.55
CA ALA A 144 13.57 8.34 -1.02
C ALA A 144 14.73 9.37 -1.01
N LEU A 145 15.64 9.30 -0.04
CA LEU A 145 16.83 10.16 0.04
C LEU A 145 17.92 9.77 -0.96
N ILE A 146 18.09 8.46 -1.23
CA ILE A 146 19.03 7.95 -2.21
C ILE A 146 18.55 8.32 -3.63
N HIS A 147 17.26 8.18 -3.90
CA HIS A 147 16.67 8.53 -5.20
C HIS A 147 16.94 9.98 -5.63
N GLU A 148 17.04 10.92 -4.70
CA GLU A 148 17.39 12.30 -5.01
C GLU A 148 18.79 12.45 -5.64
N LYS A 149 19.72 11.58 -5.23
CA LYS A 149 21.08 11.56 -5.80
C LYS A 149 21.20 10.66 -7.03
N ILE A 150 20.50 9.53 -7.04
CA ILE A 150 20.61 8.49 -8.07
C ILE A 150 19.23 8.34 -8.74
N LYS A 151 18.93 9.27 -9.64
CA LYS A 151 17.63 9.35 -10.34
C LYS A 151 17.39 8.22 -11.36
N HIS A 152 18.40 7.42 -11.69
CA HIS A 152 18.27 6.31 -12.63
C HIS A 152 17.47 5.12 -12.05
N PHE A 153 17.45 4.96 -10.72
CA PHE A 153 16.69 3.91 -10.04
C PHE A 153 15.41 4.48 -9.46
N THR A 154 14.30 3.77 -9.60
CA THR A 154 13.04 4.14 -8.97
C THR A 154 13.09 3.90 -7.46
N ILE A 155 12.22 4.59 -6.69
CA ILE A 155 12.13 4.40 -5.23
C ILE A 155 11.84 2.93 -4.88
N PRO A 156 10.89 2.22 -5.53
CA PRO A 156 10.69 0.80 -5.29
C PRO A 156 11.90 -0.09 -5.56
N GLN A 157 12.71 0.22 -6.58
CA GLN A 157 13.94 -0.53 -6.85
C GLN A 157 14.98 -0.35 -5.73
N LEU A 158 15.15 0.88 -5.25
CA LEU A 158 16.05 1.18 -4.14
C LEU A 158 15.56 0.53 -2.85
N LEU A 159 14.24 0.52 -2.61
CA LEU A 159 13.64 -0.15 -1.47
C LEU A 159 13.88 -1.67 -1.54
N ALA A 160 13.65 -2.28 -2.68
CA ALA A 160 13.91 -3.70 -2.88
C ALA A 160 15.38 -4.08 -2.64
N VAL A 161 16.34 -3.23 -3.04
CA VAL A 161 17.76 -3.44 -2.79
C VAL A 161 18.10 -3.31 -1.30
N THR A 162 17.58 -2.28 -0.62
CA THR A 162 17.84 -2.06 0.81
C THR A 162 17.21 -3.15 1.68
N ASP A 163 15.98 -3.51 1.42
CA ASP A 163 15.28 -4.57 2.14
C ASP A 163 15.88 -5.95 1.83
N GLY A 164 16.24 -6.19 0.57
CA GLY A 164 16.96 -7.40 0.17
C GLY A 164 18.29 -7.57 0.91
N ALA A 165 19.06 -6.49 1.09
CA ALA A 165 20.29 -6.52 1.88
C ALA A 165 20.01 -6.88 3.35
N ILE A 166 18.94 -6.37 3.95
CA ILE A 166 18.52 -6.69 5.32
C ILE A 166 18.09 -8.16 5.43
N VAL A 167 17.34 -8.66 4.44
CA VAL A 167 16.95 -10.09 4.39
C VAL A 167 18.17 -11.00 4.28
N VAL A 168 19.18 -10.62 3.47
CA VAL A 168 20.45 -11.38 3.39
C VAL A 168 21.19 -11.38 4.72
N LEU A 169 21.24 -10.25 5.42
CA LEU A 169 21.79 -10.19 6.79
C LEU A 169 21.01 -11.11 7.75
N GLY A 170 19.69 -11.10 7.65
CA GLY A 170 18.82 -12.02 8.39
C GLY A 170 19.11 -13.49 8.09
N ALA A 171 19.37 -13.84 6.82
CA ALA A 171 19.76 -15.18 6.41
C ALA A 171 21.05 -15.67 7.08
N VAL A 172 22.03 -14.78 7.19
CA VAL A 172 23.31 -15.09 7.84
C VAL A 172 23.15 -15.33 9.34
N VAL A 173 22.24 -14.59 9.99
CA VAL A 173 22.05 -14.61 11.46
C VAL A 173 21.07 -15.71 11.89
N PHE A 174 19.94 -15.85 11.19
CA PHE A 174 18.83 -16.73 11.57
C PHE A 174 18.70 -17.98 10.67
N GLY A 175 19.53 -18.08 9.63
CA GLY A 175 19.50 -19.18 8.68
C GLY A 175 18.63 -18.91 7.46
N ILE A 176 18.82 -19.76 6.43
CA ILE A 176 18.19 -19.58 5.11
C ILE A 176 16.67 -19.79 5.15
N GLU A 177 16.19 -20.65 6.02
CA GLU A 177 14.76 -20.92 6.18
C GLU A 177 14.01 -19.65 6.63
N ASN A 178 14.51 -18.96 7.66
CA ASN A 178 13.95 -17.68 8.12
C ASN A 178 14.00 -16.61 7.05
N ALA A 179 15.04 -16.59 6.21
CA ALA A 179 15.13 -15.65 5.10
C ALA A 179 14.05 -15.91 4.02
N MET A 180 13.71 -17.16 3.75
CA MET A 180 12.62 -17.49 2.82
C MET A 180 11.26 -16.97 3.35
N TYR A 181 10.99 -17.15 4.64
CA TYR A 181 9.81 -16.56 5.27
C TYR A 181 9.85 -15.03 5.27
N ALA A 182 11.01 -14.43 5.49
CA ALA A 182 11.20 -12.98 5.42
C ALA A 182 10.84 -12.41 4.04
N ILE A 183 11.23 -13.08 2.96
CA ILE A 183 10.83 -12.70 1.59
C ILE A 183 9.30 -12.74 1.45
N CYS A 184 8.66 -13.78 1.98
CA CYS A 184 7.19 -13.88 1.98
C CYS A 184 6.54 -12.75 2.79
N VAL A 185 7.08 -12.40 3.97
CA VAL A 185 6.62 -11.27 4.77
C VAL A 185 6.67 -9.97 3.97
N VAL A 186 7.83 -9.66 3.36
CA VAL A 186 8.02 -8.44 2.55
C VAL A 186 7.01 -8.40 1.41
N TYR A 187 6.81 -9.51 0.71
CA TYR A 187 5.83 -9.60 -0.38
C TYR A 187 4.39 -9.37 0.10
N ILE A 188 3.98 -10.01 1.21
CA ILE A 188 2.64 -9.85 1.78
C ILE A 188 2.42 -8.40 2.24
N CYS A 189 3.39 -7.82 2.97
CA CYS A 189 3.33 -6.43 3.41
C CYS A 189 3.15 -5.47 2.23
N ALA A 190 3.94 -5.64 1.17
CA ALA A 190 3.83 -4.81 -0.03
C ALA A 190 2.44 -4.94 -0.68
N LYS A 191 1.96 -6.16 -0.90
CA LYS A 191 0.65 -6.41 -1.52
C LYS A 191 -0.52 -5.84 -0.73
N ILE A 192 -0.51 -6.02 0.60
CA ILE A 192 -1.57 -5.47 1.46
C ILE A 192 -1.49 -3.94 1.51
N SER A 193 -0.28 -3.38 1.66
CA SER A 193 -0.05 -1.94 1.67
C SER A 193 -0.49 -1.28 0.36
N ASP A 194 -0.09 -1.85 -0.78
CA ASP A 194 -0.49 -1.37 -2.10
C ASP A 194 -2.01 -1.44 -2.28
N GLY A 195 -2.63 -2.57 -1.92
CA GLY A 195 -4.08 -2.73 -1.97
C GLY A 195 -4.84 -1.70 -1.10
N MET A 196 -4.25 -1.28 0.02
CA MET A 196 -4.83 -0.21 0.86
C MET A 196 -4.61 1.18 0.26
N LEU A 197 -3.49 1.43 -0.42
CA LEU A 197 -3.18 2.70 -1.08
C LEU A 197 -3.98 2.89 -2.36
N GLU A 198 -4.03 1.86 -3.19
CA GLU A 198 -4.88 1.87 -4.39
C GLU A 198 -6.34 2.02 -3.99
N GLY A 199 -6.66 1.61 -2.75
CA GLY A 199 -7.97 1.73 -2.14
C GLY A 199 -9.02 0.96 -2.92
N LEU A 200 -10.28 1.10 -2.52
CA LEU A 200 -11.46 0.60 -3.23
C LEU A 200 -11.76 1.37 -4.53
N LYS A 201 -10.77 2.08 -5.08
CA LYS A 201 -10.89 2.90 -6.30
C LYS A 201 -10.62 2.07 -7.56
N PHE A 202 -11.11 0.84 -7.61
CA PHE A 202 -11.12 0.12 -8.85
C PHE A 202 -12.21 0.70 -9.76
N ALA A 203 -11.83 1.64 -10.59
CA ALA A 203 -12.63 2.01 -11.72
C ALA A 203 -12.51 0.90 -12.78
N LYS A 204 -13.62 0.58 -13.42
CA LYS A 204 -13.70 -0.32 -14.55
C LYS A 204 -14.11 0.49 -15.76
N MET A 205 -13.48 0.25 -16.88
CA MET A 205 -13.85 0.83 -18.16
C MET A 205 -14.54 -0.22 -19.00
N ALA A 206 -15.79 0.03 -19.37
CA ALA A 206 -16.52 -0.78 -20.32
C ALA A 206 -16.40 -0.20 -21.72
N HIS A 207 -16.07 -1.05 -22.68
CA HIS A 207 -16.25 -0.79 -24.09
C HIS A 207 -17.45 -1.63 -24.55
N ILE A 208 -18.53 -0.97 -24.95
CA ILE A 208 -19.80 -1.62 -25.33
C ILE A 208 -20.02 -1.37 -26.82
N ILE A 209 -20.05 -2.45 -27.60
CA ILE A 209 -20.32 -2.40 -29.04
C ILE A 209 -21.70 -3.02 -29.24
N SER A 210 -22.66 -2.20 -29.71
CA SER A 210 -24.05 -2.58 -29.85
C SER A 210 -24.70 -1.81 -30.97
N ASP A 211 -25.68 -2.41 -31.60
CA ASP A 211 -26.57 -1.75 -32.58
C ASP A 211 -27.59 -0.83 -31.88
N LYS A 212 -27.79 -1.01 -30.57
CA LYS A 212 -28.64 -0.18 -29.71
C LYS A 212 -27.83 0.78 -28.78
N ALA A 213 -26.68 1.24 -29.26
CA ALA A 213 -25.77 2.03 -28.46
C ALA A 213 -26.40 3.32 -27.91
N GLU A 214 -27.31 3.97 -28.64
CA GLU A 214 -28.03 5.18 -28.20
C GLU A 214 -28.92 4.89 -26.99
N GLU A 215 -29.72 3.84 -27.03
CA GLU A 215 -30.60 3.42 -25.96
C GLU A 215 -29.82 3.06 -24.70
N ILE A 216 -28.72 2.34 -24.86
CA ILE A 216 -27.81 2.00 -23.78
C ILE A 216 -27.19 3.25 -23.18
N ALA A 217 -26.76 4.21 -24.01
CA ALA A 217 -26.15 5.45 -23.53
C ALA A 217 -27.13 6.30 -22.70
N GLU A 218 -28.40 6.37 -23.10
CA GLU A 218 -29.42 7.10 -22.38
C GLU A 218 -29.62 6.56 -20.97
N ILE A 219 -29.70 5.23 -20.83
CA ILE A 219 -29.85 4.57 -19.53
C ILE A 219 -28.58 4.71 -18.67
N ILE A 220 -27.38 4.65 -19.27
CA ILE A 220 -26.14 4.90 -18.54
C ILE A 220 -26.17 6.31 -17.93
N LEU A 221 -26.63 7.30 -18.68
CA LEU A 221 -26.68 8.70 -18.23
C LEU A 221 -27.75 8.94 -17.15
N THR A 222 -28.90 8.24 -17.22
CA THR A 222 -30.03 8.46 -16.32
C THR A 222 -29.98 7.56 -15.08
N ASP A 223 -29.74 6.27 -15.24
CA ASP A 223 -29.90 5.29 -14.17
C ASP A 223 -28.58 5.02 -13.44
N VAL A 224 -27.46 4.96 -14.19
CA VAL A 224 -26.13 4.75 -13.62
C VAL A 224 -25.50 6.08 -13.16
N ASP A 225 -26.01 7.20 -13.66
CA ASP A 225 -25.48 8.56 -13.40
C ASP A 225 -23.98 8.68 -13.73
N ARG A 226 -23.60 8.16 -14.92
CA ARG A 226 -22.22 8.15 -15.40
C ARG A 226 -22.13 8.63 -16.84
N GLY A 227 -21.02 9.29 -17.14
CA GLY A 227 -20.73 9.74 -18.51
C GLY A 227 -20.47 8.56 -19.45
N ALA A 228 -21.00 8.62 -20.67
CA ALA A 228 -20.70 7.71 -21.74
C ALA A 228 -20.15 8.46 -22.96
N THR A 229 -19.06 7.95 -23.57
CA THR A 229 -18.45 8.52 -24.77
C THR A 229 -18.69 7.58 -25.95
N GLY A 230 -19.34 8.07 -27.01
CA GLY A 230 -19.56 7.30 -28.22
C GLY A 230 -18.42 7.46 -29.23
N VAL A 231 -17.89 6.33 -29.72
CA VAL A 231 -16.85 6.25 -30.76
C VAL A 231 -17.42 5.52 -31.96
N LYS A 232 -17.26 6.06 -33.17
CA LYS A 232 -17.62 5.36 -34.41
C LYS A 232 -16.59 4.27 -34.69
N VAL A 233 -17.04 3.06 -34.89
CA VAL A 233 -16.21 1.90 -35.17
C VAL A 233 -16.78 1.13 -36.37
N GLN A 234 -15.97 0.32 -37.05
CA GLN A 234 -16.39 -0.52 -38.14
C GLN A 234 -16.14 -1.97 -37.81
N GLY A 235 -17.16 -2.81 -37.94
CA GLY A 235 -17.03 -4.25 -37.87
C GLY A 235 -16.18 -4.77 -39.02
N MET A 236 -15.02 -5.35 -38.73
CA MET A 236 -14.10 -5.77 -39.80
C MET A 236 -14.62 -6.99 -40.61
N TYR A 237 -15.48 -7.79 -40.01
CA TYR A 237 -16.14 -8.92 -40.69
C TYR A 237 -17.38 -8.48 -41.46
N SER A 238 -18.31 -7.79 -40.81
CA SER A 238 -19.57 -7.34 -41.44
C SER A 238 -19.41 -6.11 -42.34
N LYS A 239 -18.31 -5.35 -42.18
CA LYS A 239 -18.08 -4.03 -42.82
C LYS A 239 -19.11 -2.95 -42.44
N GLU A 240 -19.97 -3.24 -41.48
CA GLU A 240 -20.97 -2.30 -40.98
C GLU A 240 -20.38 -1.30 -40.05
N GLU A 241 -20.86 -0.06 -40.10
CA GLU A 241 -20.56 0.98 -39.13
C GLU A 241 -21.36 0.73 -37.85
N LYS A 242 -20.70 0.73 -36.72
CA LYS A 242 -21.30 0.61 -35.37
C LYS A 242 -20.86 1.72 -34.48
N LYS A 243 -21.50 1.87 -33.32
CA LYS A 243 -21.08 2.76 -32.28
C LYS A 243 -20.56 1.94 -31.08
N MET A 244 -19.38 2.29 -30.62
CA MET A 244 -18.82 1.77 -29.37
C MET A 244 -18.96 2.83 -28.29
N LEU A 245 -19.56 2.46 -27.16
CA LEU A 245 -19.62 3.32 -25.99
C LEU A 245 -18.43 3.00 -25.07
N ILE A 246 -17.81 4.04 -24.55
CA ILE A 246 -16.80 3.95 -23.49
C ILE A 246 -17.42 4.56 -22.24
N CYS A 247 -17.55 3.76 -21.19
CA CYS A 247 -18.06 4.19 -19.91
C CYS A 247 -17.11 3.77 -18.79
N VAL A 248 -16.81 4.67 -17.86
CA VAL A 248 -16.01 4.39 -16.69
C VAL A 248 -16.91 4.41 -15.47
N VAL A 249 -16.89 3.30 -14.73
CA VAL A 249 -17.76 3.05 -13.57
C VAL A 249 -17.00 2.42 -12.42
N THR A 250 -17.57 2.39 -11.24
CA THR A 250 -17.03 1.60 -10.12
C THR A 250 -17.27 0.10 -10.33
N LYS A 251 -16.57 -0.74 -9.58
CA LYS A 251 -16.76 -2.20 -9.64
C LYS A 251 -18.19 -2.64 -9.33
N LYS A 252 -18.91 -1.91 -8.47
CA LYS A 252 -20.33 -2.21 -8.13
C LYS A 252 -21.24 -1.85 -9.29
N GLU A 253 -21.08 -0.66 -9.85
CA GLU A 253 -21.86 -0.17 -10.98
C GLU A 253 -21.62 -1.00 -12.26
N MET A 254 -20.45 -1.62 -12.41
CA MET A 254 -20.14 -2.47 -13.56
C MET A 254 -21.08 -3.68 -13.67
N VAL A 255 -21.47 -4.28 -12.54
CA VAL A 255 -22.41 -5.41 -12.55
C VAL A 255 -23.78 -4.95 -13.06
N GLU A 256 -24.25 -3.81 -12.55
CA GLU A 256 -25.51 -3.21 -12.98
C GLU A 256 -25.48 -2.78 -14.46
N LEU A 257 -24.37 -2.19 -14.90
CA LEU A 257 -24.15 -1.81 -16.29
C LEU A 257 -24.24 -3.00 -17.24
N ILE A 258 -23.60 -4.13 -16.91
CA ILE A 258 -23.64 -5.34 -17.72
C ILE A 258 -25.07 -5.88 -17.80
N ASP A 259 -25.79 -5.88 -16.69
CA ASP A 259 -27.19 -6.35 -16.65
C ASP A 259 -28.11 -5.46 -17.50
N ILE A 260 -27.92 -4.14 -17.47
CA ILE A 260 -28.64 -3.17 -18.29
C ILE A 260 -28.37 -3.43 -19.78
N VAL A 261 -27.08 -3.51 -20.15
CA VAL A 261 -26.67 -3.75 -21.53
C VAL A 261 -27.29 -5.04 -22.07
N HIS A 262 -27.21 -6.13 -21.29
CA HIS A 262 -27.73 -7.42 -21.71
C HIS A 262 -29.26 -7.45 -21.84
N LYS A 263 -30.00 -6.70 -21.04
CA LYS A 263 -31.46 -6.54 -21.15
C LYS A 263 -31.88 -5.80 -22.41
N ILE A 264 -31.11 -4.77 -22.80
CA ILE A 264 -31.41 -3.95 -24.00
C ILE A 264 -30.98 -4.67 -25.26
N ASP A 265 -29.78 -5.19 -25.30
CA ASP A 265 -29.18 -5.89 -26.41
C ASP A 265 -28.43 -7.14 -25.97
N PRO A 266 -29.06 -8.30 -25.98
CA PRO A 266 -28.41 -9.56 -25.66
C PRO A 266 -27.23 -9.93 -26.59
N ALA A 267 -27.14 -9.30 -27.77
CA ALA A 267 -26.04 -9.50 -28.72
C ALA A 267 -24.90 -8.49 -28.57
N ALA A 268 -25.01 -7.55 -27.62
CA ALA A 268 -23.97 -6.55 -27.37
C ALA A 268 -22.66 -7.21 -26.97
N PHE A 269 -21.54 -6.66 -27.47
CA PHE A 269 -20.22 -7.11 -27.12
C PHE A 269 -19.62 -6.12 -26.07
N VAL A 270 -19.34 -6.61 -24.87
CA VAL A 270 -18.83 -5.80 -23.77
C VAL A 270 -17.43 -6.25 -23.39
N ILE A 271 -16.47 -5.31 -23.46
CA ILE A 271 -15.09 -5.51 -22.98
C ILE A 271 -14.92 -4.72 -21.69
N VAL A 272 -14.46 -5.37 -20.64
CA VAL A 272 -14.19 -4.73 -19.35
C VAL A 272 -12.71 -4.72 -19.07
N ASN A 273 -12.17 -3.52 -18.85
CA ASN A 273 -10.78 -3.31 -18.47
C ASN A 273 -10.67 -2.71 -17.06
N ASP A 274 -9.61 -3.07 -16.34
CA ASP A 274 -9.23 -2.38 -15.11
C ASP A 274 -8.61 -1.02 -15.43
N VAL A 275 -9.04 0.02 -14.72
CA VAL A 275 -8.47 1.35 -14.83
C VAL A 275 -7.81 1.72 -13.52
N HIS A 276 -6.51 1.95 -13.55
CA HIS A 276 -5.73 2.25 -12.34
C HIS A 276 -5.99 3.67 -11.81
N GLU A 277 -6.22 4.63 -12.69
CA GLU A 277 -6.44 6.01 -12.30
C GLU A 277 -7.44 6.70 -13.24
N VAL A 278 -8.46 7.30 -12.65
CA VAL A 278 -9.43 8.15 -13.37
C VAL A 278 -9.51 9.49 -12.66
N ARG A 279 -9.31 10.56 -13.42
CA ARG A 279 -9.45 11.94 -12.93
C ARG A 279 -10.54 12.65 -13.70
N GLY A 280 -11.39 13.37 -13.00
CA GLY A 280 -12.50 14.14 -13.57
C GLY A 280 -13.76 14.06 -12.72
N GLU A 281 -14.82 14.67 -13.22
CA GLU A 281 -16.13 14.71 -12.57
C GLU A 281 -16.66 13.28 -12.28
N GLY A 282 -17.16 13.07 -11.10
CA GLY A 282 -17.63 11.74 -10.64
C GLY A 282 -16.53 10.79 -10.15
N PHE A 283 -15.23 11.19 -10.20
CA PHE A 283 -14.07 10.44 -9.71
C PHE A 283 -13.14 11.33 -8.87
N ILE A 284 -11.84 11.30 -9.12
CA ILE A 284 -10.88 12.15 -8.41
C ILE A 284 -10.89 13.53 -9.07
N GLU A 285 -11.36 14.56 -8.35
CA GLU A 285 -11.28 15.93 -8.82
C GLU A 285 -9.82 16.42 -8.87
N PHE A 286 -9.51 17.24 -9.88
CA PHE A 286 -8.25 17.98 -9.92
C PHE A 286 -8.25 18.99 -8.76
N THR A 287 -7.55 18.68 -7.68
CA THR A 287 -7.22 19.69 -6.65
C THR A 287 -6.22 20.66 -7.26
N GLN A 288 -6.66 21.91 -7.48
CA GLN A 288 -5.80 23.04 -7.82
C GLN A 288 -4.83 23.36 -6.67
#